data_6dba9ffce985f528628c07497d459868
#
_entry.id   6dba9ffce985f528628c07497d459868
#
_cell.length_a   1.000
_cell.length_b   1.000
_cell.length_c   1.000
_cell.angle_alpha   90.00
_cell.angle_beta   90.00
_cell.angle_gamma   90.00
#
_symmetry.space_group_name_H-M   'P 1'
#
loop_
_entity.id
_entity.type
_entity.pdbx_description
1 polymer ?
#
loop_
_entity_poly.entity_id
_entity_poly.type
_entity_poly.pdbx_seq_one_letter_code
_entity_poly.pdbx_strand_id
1 'polypeptide(L)'
;MAANPQLNASGELQHLLSIEGLPRAILEQILNTAESFVGVTEREVKKVPLMRGKSVFNLFFEPSTRTRTTFEIAAKRLSADVINLNVAASSQTKGESLLDTVANLSAMQADVFVVRHGSSGAPYLIARHVKPHEHVINAGDGRHAHPTQGLLDLYTIRHYKKDFGALTVAIVGDVLHSRVARSLIHGLTTLGAPEVRVIGPQTLIPAGVAALGVRVFHDMRAGLKGSDVVVMLRLQNERMNGPLLPSAQEFFKNYGLTAEKLALANPDAIVMHPGPMNRGVEIDSPVADGPHSVILPQVTFGIAVRMAVMSIVAGN
;
A
#
# COMPACT_ATOMS: atom_id res chain seq x y z
N MET A 1 25.67 2.86 -11.12
CA MET A 1 24.21 2.66 -10.90
C MET A 1 23.55 4.04 -10.95
N ALA A 2 22.41 4.19 -11.60
CA ALA A 2 21.68 5.45 -11.54
C ALA A 2 21.28 5.71 -10.07
N ALA A 3 21.36 6.98 -9.63
CA ALA A 3 20.97 7.36 -8.29
C ALA A 3 19.48 7.03 -8.06
N ASN A 4 19.14 6.51 -6.88
CA ASN A 4 17.75 6.22 -6.52
C ASN A 4 16.98 7.55 -6.40
N PRO A 5 15.98 7.84 -7.27
CA PRO A 5 15.29 9.14 -7.25
C PRO A 5 14.44 9.37 -6.00
N GLN A 6 14.33 8.37 -5.14
CA GLN A 6 13.60 8.45 -3.86
C GLN A 6 14.45 9.03 -2.72
N LEU A 7 15.79 9.01 -2.89
CA LEU A 7 16.73 9.43 -1.84
C LEU A 7 17.45 10.71 -2.26
N ASN A 8 17.70 11.57 -1.28
CA ASN A 8 18.56 12.75 -1.46
C ASN A 8 20.06 12.35 -1.45
N ALA A 9 20.93 13.33 -1.62
CA ALA A 9 22.39 13.10 -1.63
C ALA A 9 22.95 12.52 -0.31
N SER A 10 22.25 12.73 0.81
CA SER A 10 22.60 12.16 2.12
C SER A 10 22.04 10.74 2.35
N GLY A 11 21.30 10.19 1.37
CA GLY A 11 20.67 8.87 1.49
C GLY A 11 19.35 8.85 2.27
N GLU A 12 18.80 10.02 2.58
CA GLU A 12 17.53 10.16 3.29
C GLU A 12 16.35 10.16 2.30
N LEU A 13 15.17 9.79 2.78
CA LEU A 13 13.96 9.71 1.95
C LEU A 13 13.48 11.11 1.55
N GLN A 14 13.57 11.43 0.27
CA GLN A 14 13.05 12.66 -0.33
C GLN A 14 11.67 12.48 -0.96
N HIS A 15 11.45 11.34 -1.61
CA HIS A 15 10.17 10.97 -2.22
C HIS A 15 9.84 9.52 -1.84
N LEU A 16 8.57 9.19 -1.69
CA LEU A 16 8.13 7.80 -1.56
C LEU A 16 7.41 7.36 -2.84
N LEU A 17 8.12 6.74 -3.77
CA LEU A 17 7.58 6.35 -5.09
C LEU A 17 7.25 4.85 -5.15
N SER A 18 8.09 4.00 -4.53
CA SER A 18 7.94 2.56 -4.46
C SER A 18 8.64 2.03 -3.20
N ILE A 19 8.27 0.83 -2.76
CA ILE A 19 9.07 0.07 -1.76
C ILE A 19 10.27 -0.59 -2.45
N GLU A 20 10.12 -0.97 -3.72
CA GLU A 20 11.20 -1.52 -4.52
C GLU A 20 12.41 -0.59 -4.53
N GLY A 21 13.58 -1.14 -4.20
CA GLY A 21 14.84 -0.41 -4.17
C GLY A 21 15.06 0.51 -2.96
N LEU A 22 14.15 0.55 -1.99
CA LEU A 22 14.40 1.23 -0.73
C LEU A 22 15.29 0.38 0.17
N PRO A 23 16.31 0.99 0.83
CA PRO A 23 17.11 0.32 1.85
C PRO A 23 16.25 -0.16 3.03
N ARG A 24 16.63 -1.29 3.63
CA ARG A 24 16.00 -1.82 4.85
C ARG A 24 15.90 -0.76 5.95
N ALA A 25 16.95 0.01 6.17
CA ALA A 25 16.99 1.07 7.18
C ALA A 25 15.89 2.12 7.02
N ILE A 26 15.55 2.50 5.77
CA ILE A 26 14.46 3.44 5.48
C ILE A 26 13.10 2.81 5.81
N LEU A 27 12.89 1.52 5.49
CA LEU A 27 11.65 0.82 5.85
C LEU A 27 11.50 0.76 7.37
N GLU A 28 12.56 0.39 8.09
CA GLU A 28 12.57 0.32 9.55
C GLU A 28 12.34 1.71 10.18
N GLN A 29 12.94 2.77 9.63
CA GLN A 29 12.71 4.15 10.06
C GLN A 29 11.22 4.51 9.93
N ILE A 30 10.60 4.23 8.78
CA ILE A 30 9.17 4.53 8.57
C ILE A 30 8.30 3.76 9.56
N LEU A 31 8.57 2.46 9.75
CA LEU A 31 7.80 1.62 10.65
C LEU A 31 7.97 2.06 12.12
N ASN A 32 9.17 2.44 12.55
CA ASN A 32 9.44 2.94 13.90
C ASN A 32 8.77 4.30 14.14
N THR A 33 8.82 5.19 13.15
CA THR A 33 8.14 6.49 13.22
C THR A 33 6.61 6.30 13.26
N ALA A 34 6.07 5.34 12.51
CA ALA A 34 4.64 5.01 12.55
C ALA A 34 4.20 4.53 13.94
N GLU A 35 5.01 3.72 14.62
CA GLU A 35 4.76 3.28 16.01
C GLU A 35 4.54 4.46 16.95
N SER A 36 5.37 5.50 16.86
CA SER A 36 5.22 6.71 17.70
C SER A 36 3.90 7.45 17.42
N PHE A 37 3.37 7.37 16.20
CA PHE A 37 2.11 8.02 15.83
C PHE A 37 0.86 7.21 16.18
N VAL A 38 0.95 5.91 16.39
CA VAL A 38 -0.20 5.11 16.87
C VAL A 38 -0.71 5.67 18.18
N GLY A 39 0.19 5.93 19.17
CA GLY A 39 -0.20 6.56 20.43
C GLY A 39 -0.79 7.98 20.27
N VAL A 40 -0.39 8.74 19.24
CA VAL A 40 -1.00 10.06 18.96
C VAL A 40 -2.45 9.89 18.48
N THR A 41 -2.77 8.84 17.75
CA THR A 41 -4.13 8.61 17.23
C THR A 41 -5.15 8.29 18.32
N GLU A 42 -4.70 7.89 19.50
CA GLU A 42 -5.53 7.52 20.65
C GLU A 42 -5.74 8.69 21.64
N ARG A 43 -5.00 9.80 21.50
CA ARG A 43 -5.11 10.97 22.36
C ARG A 43 -6.41 11.74 22.11
N GLU A 44 -6.85 12.54 23.09
CA GLU A 44 -7.95 13.49 22.91
C GLU A 44 -7.62 14.52 21.82
N VAL A 45 -6.45 15.14 21.91
CA VAL A 45 -5.91 16.02 20.86
C VAL A 45 -5.00 15.22 19.93
N LYS A 46 -5.55 14.83 18.76
CA LYS A 46 -4.88 13.99 17.77
C LYS A 46 -4.04 14.80 16.78
N LYS A 47 -3.37 15.87 17.24
CA LYS A 47 -2.55 16.75 16.40
C LYS A 47 -1.14 16.90 16.95
N VAL A 48 -0.18 17.01 16.03
CA VAL A 48 1.23 17.36 16.29
C VAL A 48 1.69 18.40 15.26
N PRO A 49 2.54 19.37 15.61
CA PRO A 49 2.87 20.52 14.75
C PRO A 49 4.00 20.25 13.74
N LEU A 50 4.29 19.00 13.38
CA LEU A 50 5.46 18.62 12.58
C LEU A 50 5.43 19.14 11.14
N MET A 51 4.25 19.46 10.60
CA MET A 51 4.09 20.02 9.26
C MET A 51 3.31 21.33 9.26
N ARG A 52 3.40 22.10 10.35
CA ARG A 52 2.74 23.41 10.46
C ARG A 52 3.29 24.38 9.41
N GLY A 53 2.40 24.97 8.61
CA GLY A 53 2.76 25.87 7.51
C GLY A 53 3.18 25.17 6.21
N LYS A 54 3.13 23.82 6.15
CA LYS A 54 3.35 23.05 4.94
C LYS A 54 2.02 22.80 4.21
N SER A 55 2.05 22.83 2.89
CA SER A 55 0.91 22.59 2.00
C SER A 55 0.98 21.20 1.36
N VAL A 56 -0.05 20.38 1.59
CA VAL A 56 -0.17 19.02 1.03
C VAL A 56 -1.26 19.00 -0.03
N PHE A 57 -0.89 18.72 -1.27
CA PHE A 57 -1.80 18.59 -2.40
C PHE A 57 -2.12 17.12 -2.70
N ASN A 58 -3.36 16.70 -2.47
CA ASN A 58 -3.84 15.36 -2.82
C ASN A 58 -4.34 15.35 -4.27
N LEU A 59 -3.53 14.82 -5.18
CA LEU A 59 -3.79 14.72 -6.62
C LEU A 59 -4.30 13.32 -6.97
N PHE A 60 -5.61 13.17 -7.01
CA PHE A 60 -6.24 11.88 -7.29
C PHE A 60 -6.86 11.89 -8.69
N PHE A 61 -6.19 11.19 -9.63
CA PHE A 61 -6.65 10.96 -11.01
C PHE A 61 -7.50 9.70 -11.13
N GLU A 62 -7.53 8.86 -10.10
CA GLU A 62 -8.45 7.71 -9.96
C GLU A 62 -9.31 7.86 -8.69
N PRO A 63 -10.57 7.39 -8.72
CA PRO A 63 -11.41 7.37 -7.52
C PRO A 63 -10.77 6.55 -6.38
N SER A 64 -10.72 7.12 -5.20
CA SER A 64 -10.29 6.41 -3.99
C SER A 64 -10.71 7.16 -2.73
N THR A 65 -11.83 6.76 -2.15
CA THR A 65 -12.35 7.39 -0.93
C THR A 65 -11.43 7.14 0.26
N ARG A 66 -11.09 5.88 0.57
CA ARG A 66 -10.26 5.54 1.73
C ARG A 66 -8.88 6.16 1.68
N THR A 67 -8.14 5.98 0.58
CA THR A 67 -6.77 6.48 0.48
C THR A 67 -6.73 7.98 0.59
N ARG A 68 -7.60 8.71 -0.12
CA ARG A 68 -7.69 10.16 -0.05
C ARG A 68 -8.00 10.63 1.37
N THR A 69 -9.07 10.09 1.99
CA THR A 69 -9.48 10.47 3.34
C THR A 69 -8.39 10.20 4.38
N THR A 70 -7.69 9.07 4.29
CA THR A 70 -6.62 8.75 5.24
C THR A 70 -5.37 9.63 5.07
N PHE A 71 -5.04 10.05 3.85
CA PHE A 71 -4.00 11.06 3.62
C PHE A 71 -4.43 12.44 4.14
N GLU A 72 -5.66 12.84 3.91
CA GLU A 72 -6.21 14.09 4.44
C GLU A 72 -6.17 14.11 5.97
N ILE A 73 -6.62 13.04 6.64
CA ILE A 73 -6.57 12.92 8.09
C ILE A 73 -5.12 12.96 8.59
N ALA A 74 -4.20 12.24 7.96
CA ALA A 74 -2.79 12.20 8.35
C ALA A 74 -2.14 13.58 8.27
N ALA A 75 -2.32 14.30 7.15
CA ALA A 75 -1.78 15.65 6.97
C ALA A 75 -2.37 16.65 7.98
N LYS A 76 -3.69 16.63 8.20
CA LYS A 76 -4.35 17.48 9.20
C LYS A 76 -3.88 17.19 10.63
N ARG A 77 -3.56 15.92 10.95
CA ARG A 77 -2.99 15.55 12.26
C ARG A 77 -1.55 16.02 12.41
N LEU A 78 -0.81 16.18 11.33
CA LEU A 78 0.53 16.79 11.32
C LEU A 78 0.48 18.34 11.29
N SER A 79 -0.70 18.93 11.32
CA SER A 79 -0.97 20.38 11.24
C SER A 79 -0.61 21.02 9.90
N ALA A 80 -0.62 20.25 8.80
CA ALA A 80 -0.47 20.76 7.46
C ALA A 80 -1.77 21.33 6.89
N ASP A 81 -1.67 22.25 5.94
CA ASP A 81 -2.77 22.71 5.10
C ASP A 81 -3.00 21.67 3.98
N VAL A 82 -4.24 21.23 3.81
CA VAL A 82 -4.56 20.14 2.89
C VAL A 82 -5.49 20.61 1.78
N ILE A 83 -5.06 20.43 0.55
CA ILE A 83 -5.82 20.74 -0.66
C ILE A 83 -6.15 19.43 -1.39
N ASN A 84 -7.43 19.09 -1.48
CA ASN A 84 -7.89 17.93 -2.22
C ASN A 84 -8.34 18.33 -3.63
N LEU A 85 -7.65 17.82 -4.65
CA LEU A 85 -7.97 18.08 -6.04
C LEU A 85 -8.53 16.81 -6.71
N ASN A 86 -9.71 16.93 -7.30
CA ASN A 86 -10.26 15.90 -8.18
C ASN A 86 -9.88 16.26 -9.63
N VAL A 87 -8.65 15.92 -10.00
CA VAL A 87 -8.06 16.34 -11.28
C VAL A 87 -8.76 15.67 -12.47
N ALA A 88 -9.29 14.45 -12.28
CA ALA A 88 -10.05 13.75 -13.33
C ALA A 88 -11.29 14.54 -13.81
N ALA A 89 -11.84 15.41 -12.97
CA ALA A 89 -13.04 16.19 -13.29
C ALA A 89 -12.75 17.62 -13.79
N SER A 90 -11.52 18.13 -13.69
CA SER A 90 -11.25 19.56 -13.93
C SER A 90 -10.23 19.86 -15.01
N SER A 91 -9.02 19.33 -14.96
CA SER A 91 -7.91 19.75 -15.83
C SER A 91 -7.80 18.92 -17.11
N GLN A 92 -8.01 17.61 -17.04
CA GLN A 92 -7.93 16.73 -18.22
C GLN A 92 -9.02 17.05 -19.28
N THR A 93 -10.17 17.53 -18.85
CA THR A 93 -11.25 17.96 -19.77
C THR A 93 -10.89 19.18 -20.59
N LYS A 94 -9.85 19.93 -20.19
CA LYS A 94 -9.38 21.15 -20.90
C LYS A 94 -8.09 20.92 -21.69
N GLY A 95 -7.57 19.66 -21.76
CA GLY A 95 -6.36 19.33 -22.53
C GLY A 95 -5.04 19.70 -21.84
N GLU A 96 -5.07 20.03 -20.52
CA GLU A 96 -3.85 20.32 -19.76
C GLU A 96 -3.04 19.03 -19.52
N SER A 97 -1.72 19.09 -19.71
CA SER A 97 -0.84 17.95 -19.44
C SER A 97 -0.64 17.73 -17.94
N LEU A 98 -0.23 16.51 -17.56
CA LEU A 98 0.10 16.19 -16.16
C LEU A 98 1.18 17.12 -15.59
N LEU A 99 2.21 17.42 -16.37
CA LEU A 99 3.31 18.27 -15.94
C LEU A 99 2.90 19.75 -15.83
N ASP A 100 2.05 20.25 -16.71
CA ASP A 100 1.52 21.61 -16.61
C ASP A 100 0.65 21.76 -15.35
N THR A 101 -0.20 20.77 -15.06
CA THR A 101 -0.98 20.74 -13.81
C THR A 101 -0.05 20.80 -12.58
N VAL A 102 0.99 19.97 -12.54
CA VAL A 102 1.96 19.97 -11.43
C VAL A 102 2.71 21.29 -11.35
N ALA A 103 3.15 21.86 -12.48
CA ALA A 103 3.85 23.15 -12.51
C ALA A 103 2.98 24.31 -11.97
N ASN A 104 1.69 24.34 -12.33
CA ASN A 104 0.74 25.31 -11.79
C ASN A 104 0.56 25.18 -10.27
N LEU A 105 0.45 23.95 -9.75
CA LEU A 105 0.32 23.71 -8.32
C LEU A 105 1.62 24.00 -7.56
N SER A 106 2.77 23.71 -8.15
CA SER A 106 4.09 24.09 -7.63
C SER A 106 4.24 25.60 -7.52
N ALA A 107 3.69 26.38 -8.48
CA ALA A 107 3.63 27.84 -8.39
C ALA A 107 2.73 28.34 -7.24
N MET A 108 1.80 27.53 -6.76
CA MET A 108 0.97 27.82 -5.57
C MET A 108 1.65 27.39 -4.24
N GLN A 109 2.97 27.16 -4.26
CA GLN A 109 3.80 26.84 -3.10
C GLN A 109 3.43 25.49 -2.44
N ALA A 110 3.31 24.44 -3.25
CA ALA A 110 3.16 23.08 -2.75
C ALA A 110 4.45 22.60 -2.06
N ASP A 111 4.33 21.92 -0.93
CA ASP A 111 5.44 21.20 -0.28
C ASP A 111 5.37 19.70 -0.57
N VAL A 112 4.18 19.12 -0.58
CA VAL A 112 3.97 17.68 -0.79
C VAL A 112 2.88 17.42 -1.81
N PHE A 113 3.20 16.61 -2.80
CA PHE A 113 2.24 16.04 -3.75
C PHE A 113 1.95 14.58 -3.40
N VAL A 114 0.72 14.27 -3.02
CA VAL A 114 0.22 12.90 -2.86
C VAL A 114 -0.48 12.50 -4.15
N VAL A 115 0.12 11.61 -4.92
CA VAL A 115 -0.30 11.32 -6.29
C VAL A 115 -0.89 9.91 -6.40
N ARG A 116 -2.13 9.82 -6.92
CA ARG A 116 -2.75 8.57 -7.34
C ARG A 116 -3.13 8.65 -8.81
N HIS A 117 -2.60 7.73 -9.63
CA HIS A 117 -2.75 7.79 -11.08
C HIS A 117 -3.02 6.41 -11.71
N GLY A 118 -3.79 6.37 -12.81
CA GLY A 118 -4.07 5.14 -13.55
C GLY A 118 -2.88 4.60 -14.34
N SER A 119 -1.92 5.45 -14.69
CA SER A 119 -0.70 5.04 -15.41
C SER A 119 0.44 4.76 -14.45
N SER A 120 1.09 3.60 -14.63
CA SER A 120 2.31 3.24 -13.90
C SER A 120 3.44 4.23 -14.23
N GLY A 121 4.20 4.66 -13.21
CA GLY A 121 5.33 5.58 -13.37
C GLY A 121 4.96 7.07 -13.31
N ALA A 122 3.69 7.47 -13.27
CA ALA A 122 3.30 8.88 -13.18
C ALA A 122 3.92 9.61 -11.96
N PRO A 123 3.95 9.04 -10.73
CA PRO A 123 4.64 9.67 -9.61
C PRO A 123 6.16 9.84 -9.83
N TYR A 124 6.81 8.92 -10.53
CA TYR A 124 8.22 9.05 -10.89
C TYR A 124 8.45 10.19 -11.90
N LEU A 125 7.55 10.34 -12.86
CA LEU A 125 7.61 11.44 -13.81
C LEU A 125 7.48 12.77 -13.07
N ILE A 126 6.54 12.90 -12.16
CA ILE A 126 6.34 14.10 -11.34
C ILE A 126 7.58 14.38 -10.49
N ALA A 127 8.11 13.37 -9.78
CA ALA A 127 9.28 13.54 -8.90
C ALA A 127 10.53 14.06 -9.63
N ARG A 128 10.64 13.86 -10.94
CA ARG A 128 11.73 14.39 -11.74
C ARG A 128 11.54 15.84 -12.18
N HIS A 129 10.35 16.41 -12.00
CA HIS A 129 9.98 17.74 -12.48
C HIS A 129 9.58 18.70 -11.37
N VAL A 130 9.42 18.24 -10.14
CA VAL A 130 9.17 19.09 -8.97
C VAL A 130 10.46 19.79 -8.50
N LYS A 131 10.31 20.86 -7.74
CA LYS A 131 11.45 21.61 -7.19
C LYS A 131 12.15 20.80 -6.09
N PRO A 132 13.43 21.09 -5.77
CA PRO A 132 14.20 20.32 -4.78
C PRO A 132 13.59 20.24 -3.37
N HIS A 133 12.77 21.23 -2.99
CA HIS A 133 12.08 21.25 -1.71
C HIS A 133 10.68 20.64 -1.72
N GLU A 134 10.21 20.21 -2.88
CA GLU A 134 8.91 19.57 -3.06
C GLU A 134 9.05 18.05 -3.00
N HIS A 135 8.09 17.39 -2.39
CA HIS A 135 8.12 15.95 -2.15
C HIS A 135 6.95 15.26 -2.83
N VAL A 136 7.18 14.05 -3.33
CA VAL A 136 6.15 13.23 -3.99
C VAL A 136 5.93 11.94 -3.22
N ILE A 137 4.66 11.66 -2.90
CA ILE A 137 4.23 10.42 -2.26
C ILE A 137 3.26 9.69 -3.21
N ASN A 138 3.63 8.49 -3.62
CA ASN A 138 2.81 7.64 -4.46
C ASN A 138 1.66 7.01 -3.63
N ALA A 139 0.42 7.40 -3.92
CA ALA A 139 -0.81 6.85 -3.34
C ALA A 139 -1.44 5.74 -4.20
N GLY A 140 -0.68 5.21 -5.14
CA GLY A 140 -1.02 4.12 -6.05
C GLY A 140 -0.99 4.51 -7.52
N ASP A 141 -0.14 3.86 -8.30
CA ASP A 141 0.01 4.08 -9.74
C ASP A 141 -0.19 2.80 -10.56
N GLY A 142 -1.12 2.82 -11.48
CA GLY A 142 -1.42 1.71 -12.39
C GLY A 142 -1.50 0.35 -11.70
N ARG A 143 -0.73 -0.61 -12.21
CA ARG A 143 -0.50 -1.93 -11.62
C ARG A 143 0.88 -2.02 -10.91
N HIS A 144 1.61 -0.92 -10.84
CA HIS A 144 3.02 -0.88 -10.45
C HIS A 144 3.20 -0.88 -8.93
N ALA A 145 2.81 0.19 -8.22
CA ALA A 145 3.10 0.31 -6.79
C ALA A 145 1.96 1.00 -6.00
N HIS A 146 1.87 0.65 -4.73
CA HIS A 146 1.12 1.37 -3.70
C HIS A 146 1.93 1.34 -2.40
N PRO A 147 3.03 2.10 -2.32
CA PRO A 147 4.01 1.96 -1.25
C PRO A 147 3.42 2.18 0.14
N THR A 148 2.54 3.18 0.32
CA THR A 148 1.93 3.42 1.63
C THR A 148 0.94 2.34 2.06
N GLN A 149 0.38 1.56 1.12
CA GLN A 149 -0.40 0.37 1.45
C GLN A 149 0.54 -0.77 1.88
N GLY A 150 1.60 -1.03 1.12
CA GLY A 150 2.59 -2.04 1.50
C GLY A 150 3.21 -1.75 2.88
N LEU A 151 3.54 -0.49 3.15
CA LEU A 151 4.09 -0.07 4.46
C LEU A 151 3.10 -0.27 5.61
N LEU A 152 1.81 0.04 5.41
CA LEU A 152 0.81 -0.22 6.45
C LEU A 152 0.57 -1.71 6.67
N ASP A 153 0.66 -2.52 5.61
CA ASP A 153 0.56 -3.97 5.72
C ASP A 153 1.76 -4.53 6.50
N LEU A 154 2.97 -4.06 6.21
CA LEU A 154 4.19 -4.39 6.96
C LEU A 154 4.10 -3.95 8.42
N TYR A 155 3.62 -2.73 8.68
CA TYR A 155 3.42 -2.25 10.05
C TYR A 155 2.43 -3.15 10.80
N THR A 156 1.31 -3.51 10.18
CA THR A 156 0.32 -4.40 10.77
C THR A 156 0.91 -5.75 11.11
N ILE A 157 1.66 -6.36 10.19
CA ILE A 157 2.37 -7.62 10.42
C ILE A 157 3.32 -7.49 11.62
N ARG A 158 4.17 -6.46 11.66
CA ARG A 158 5.10 -6.22 12.75
C ARG A 158 4.39 -6.00 14.09
N HIS A 159 3.27 -5.29 14.09
CA HIS A 159 2.50 -5.05 15.31
C HIS A 159 2.03 -6.34 15.98
N TYR A 160 1.50 -7.29 15.20
CA TYR A 160 0.96 -8.56 15.71
C TYR A 160 2.01 -9.67 15.83
N LYS A 161 2.98 -9.74 14.93
CA LYS A 161 3.96 -10.83 14.84
C LYS A 161 5.37 -10.46 15.29
N LYS A 162 5.65 -9.19 15.56
CA LYS A 162 6.89 -8.63 16.11
C LYS A 162 8.09 -8.68 15.16
N ASP A 163 8.51 -9.85 14.70
CA ASP A 163 9.68 -10.06 13.84
C ASP A 163 9.27 -10.67 12.50
N PHE A 164 9.95 -10.23 11.42
CA PHE A 164 9.76 -10.80 10.09
C PHE A 164 10.59 -12.05 9.85
N GLY A 165 11.69 -12.22 10.58
CA GLY A 165 12.72 -13.26 10.34
C GLY A 165 12.27 -14.71 10.57
N ALA A 166 11.06 -14.94 11.08
CA ALA A 166 10.51 -16.28 11.31
C ALA A 166 9.16 -16.51 10.61
N LEU A 167 8.68 -15.54 9.79
CA LEU A 167 7.33 -15.57 9.26
C LEU A 167 7.19 -16.24 7.90
N THR A 168 6.14 -17.03 7.75
CA THR A 168 5.59 -17.44 6.46
C THR A 168 4.36 -16.59 6.14
N VAL A 169 4.44 -15.80 5.07
CA VAL A 169 3.37 -14.90 4.64
C VAL A 169 2.74 -15.40 3.35
N ALA A 170 1.44 -15.69 3.39
CA ALA A 170 0.64 -16.11 2.23
C ALA A 170 -0.16 -14.93 1.66
N ILE A 171 0.06 -14.60 0.39
CA ILE A 171 -0.68 -13.58 -0.36
C ILE A 171 -1.56 -14.30 -1.37
N VAL A 172 -2.88 -14.20 -1.20
CA VAL A 172 -3.86 -15.03 -1.92
C VAL A 172 -4.76 -14.19 -2.81
N GLY A 173 -4.90 -14.58 -4.07
CA GLY A 173 -5.88 -14.02 -4.99
C GLY A 173 -5.33 -13.45 -6.28
N ASP A 174 -5.80 -12.27 -6.68
CA ASP A 174 -5.40 -11.60 -7.93
C ASP A 174 -4.07 -10.86 -7.76
N VAL A 175 -2.97 -11.60 -7.87
CA VAL A 175 -1.60 -11.06 -7.78
C VAL A 175 -1.23 -10.29 -9.05
N LEU A 176 -1.73 -10.73 -10.22
CA LEU A 176 -1.41 -10.15 -11.53
C LEU A 176 -1.77 -8.65 -11.62
N HIS A 177 -2.93 -8.26 -11.07
CA HIS A 177 -3.41 -6.89 -11.15
C HIS A 177 -3.17 -6.09 -9.85
N SER A 178 -2.58 -6.75 -8.81
CA SER A 178 -2.44 -6.13 -7.50
C SER A 178 -1.12 -5.40 -7.32
N ARG A 179 -1.16 -4.06 -7.44
CA ARG A 179 -0.05 -3.20 -7.02
C ARG A 179 0.27 -3.29 -5.53
N VAL A 180 -0.72 -3.70 -4.72
CA VAL A 180 -0.54 -3.92 -3.27
C VAL A 180 0.33 -5.15 -3.03
N ALA A 181 0.02 -6.28 -3.68
CA ALA A 181 0.82 -7.50 -3.56
C ALA A 181 2.29 -7.23 -3.93
N ARG A 182 2.53 -6.54 -5.05
CA ARG A 182 3.89 -6.18 -5.48
C ARG A 182 4.63 -5.37 -4.42
N SER A 183 4.01 -4.30 -3.90
CA SER A 183 4.62 -3.46 -2.86
C SER A 183 4.89 -4.24 -1.57
N LEU A 184 3.98 -5.11 -1.15
CA LEU A 184 4.15 -5.94 0.04
C LEU A 184 5.27 -6.97 -0.13
N ILE A 185 5.36 -7.64 -1.29
CA ILE A 185 6.43 -8.60 -1.59
C ILE A 185 7.80 -7.93 -1.45
N HIS A 186 8.02 -6.78 -2.10
CA HIS A 186 9.29 -6.06 -1.96
C HIS A 186 9.62 -5.70 -0.51
N GLY A 187 8.63 -5.28 0.26
CA GLY A 187 8.84 -4.97 1.68
C GLY A 187 9.19 -6.18 2.52
N LEU A 188 8.47 -7.30 2.36
CA LEU A 188 8.71 -8.53 3.10
C LEU A 188 10.09 -9.11 2.79
N THR A 189 10.49 -9.15 1.52
CA THR A 189 11.81 -9.65 1.10
C THR A 189 12.93 -8.75 1.61
N THR A 190 12.76 -7.42 1.56
CA THR A 190 13.74 -6.45 2.09
C THR A 190 13.88 -6.57 3.62
N LEU A 191 12.78 -6.82 4.34
CA LEU A 191 12.78 -6.99 5.81
C LEU A 191 13.19 -8.41 6.26
N GLY A 192 13.42 -9.32 5.30
CA GLY A 192 14.01 -10.65 5.57
C GLY A 192 12.98 -11.70 5.99
N ALA A 193 11.72 -11.61 5.55
CA ALA A 193 10.78 -12.70 5.71
C ALA A 193 11.28 -13.96 4.98
N PRO A 194 11.47 -15.10 5.67
CA PRO A 194 12.10 -16.28 5.09
C PRO A 194 11.24 -16.95 4.03
N GLU A 195 9.92 -16.82 4.12
CA GLU A 195 9.02 -17.41 3.13
C GLU A 195 7.85 -16.49 2.82
N VAL A 196 7.79 -16.02 1.58
CA VAL A 196 6.64 -15.30 1.02
C VAL A 196 6.01 -16.16 -0.07
N ARG A 197 4.73 -16.47 0.09
CA ARG A 197 3.96 -17.30 -0.84
C ARG A 197 2.96 -16.46 -1.60
N VAL A 198 2.83 -16.70 -2.90
CA VAL A 198 1.73 -16.18 -3.72
C VAL A 198 0.85 -17.36 -4.13
N ILE A 199 -0.46 -17.22 -3.90
CA ILE A 199 -1.43 -18.31 -4.06
C ILE A 199 -2.57 -17.82 -4.96
N GLY A 200 -2.83 -18.53 -6.05
CA GLY A 200 -3.93 -18.17 -6.95
C GLY A 200 -3.95 -19.02 -8.22
N PRO A 201 -5.00 -18.86 -9.03
CA PRO A 201 -5.07 -19.52 -10.33
C PRO A 201 -3.93 -19.04 -11.25
N GLN A 202 -3.45 -19.90 -12.11
CA GLN A 202 -2.34 -19.60 -13.02
C GLN A 202 -2.59 -18.33 -13.85
N THR A 203 -3.84 -18.06 -14.21
CA THR A 203 -4.25 -16.87 -14.98
C THR A 203 -4.12 -15.56 -14.20
N LEU A 204 -4.06 -15.60 -12.86
CA LEU A 204 -3.95 -14.43 -11.98
C LEU A 204 -2.59 -14.33 -11.26
N ILE A 205 -1.64 -15.19 -11.63
CA ILE A 205 -0.26 -15.12 -11.15
C ILE A 205 0.64 -14.59 -12.27
N PRO A 206 1.41 -13.51 -12.07
CA PRO A 206 2.30 -12.99 -13.09
C PRO A 206 3.37 -14.01 -13.49
N ALA A 207 3.64 -14.13 -14.78
CA ALA A 207 4.81 -14.88 -15.24
C ALA A 207 6.08 -14.26 -14.63
N GLY A 208 6.98 -15.11 -14.10
CA GLY A 208 8.23 -14.67 -13.51
C GLY A 208 8.12 -14.04 -12.10
N VAL A 209 6.96 -14.05 -11.44
CA VAL A 209 6.80 -13.51 -10.08
C VAL A 209 7.75 -14.15 -9.06
N ALA A 210 8.19 -15.39 -9.28
CA ALA A 210 9.17 -16.07 -8.44
C ALA A 210 10.52 -15.34 -8.37
N ALA A 211 10.88 -14.55 -9.40
CA ALA A 211 12.09 -13.72 -9.39
C ALA A 211 12.06 -12.62 -8.30
N LEU A 212 10.90 -12.32 -7.73
CA LEU A 212 10.75 -11.42 -6.58
C LEU A 212 11.05 -12.12 -5.23
N GLY A 213 11.54 -13.37 -5.23
CA GLY A 213 11.85 -14.12 -4.02
C GLY A 213 10.65 -14.79 -3.38
N VAL A 214 9.59 -15.07 -4.14
CA VAL A 214 8.36 -15.71 -3.63
C VAL A 214 8.21 -17.14 -4.15
N ARG A 215 7.50 -17.98 -3.38
CA ARG A 215 7.05 -19.31 -3.82
C ARG A 215 5.63 -19.23 -4.36
N VAL A 216 5.40 -19.87 -5.49
CA VAL A 216 4.10 -19.89 -6.18
C VAL A 216 3.33 -21.15 -5.84
N PHE A 217 2.05 -21.00 -5.50
CA PHE A 217 1.12 -22.10 -5.25
C PHE A 217 -0.16 -21.89 -6.06
N HIS A 218 -0.62 -22.95 -6.72
CA HIS A 218 -1.90 -22.97 -7.41
C HIS A 218 -2.97 -23.75 -6.62
N ASP A 219 -2.56 -24.50 -5.60
CA ASP A 219 -3.44 -25.10 -4.59
C ASP A 219 -3.41 -24.26 -3.32
N MET A 220 -4.55 -23.70 -2.95
CA MET A 220 -4.68 -22.85 -1.75
C MET A 220 -4.42 -23.63 -0.48
N ARG A 221 -4.83 -24.89 -0.38
CA ARG A 221 -4.63 -25.71 0.81
C ARG A 221 -3.15 -25.94 1.08
N ALA A 222 -2.40 -26.31 0.06
CA ALA A 222 -0.95 -26.46 0.15
C ALA A 222 -0.24 -25.14 0.48
N GLY A 223 -0.68 -24.05 -0.15
CA GLY A 223 -0.09 -22.72 0.04
C GLY A 223 -0.33 -22.12 1.43
N LEU A 224 -1.47 -22.39 2.07
CA LEU A 224 -1.81 -21.87 3.39
C LEU A 224 -1.16 -22.63 4.54
N LYS A 225 -0.74 -23.89 4.32
CA LYS A 225 -0.24 -24.74 5.39
C LYS A 225 0.91 -24.11 6.17
N GLY A 226 0.68 -23.87 7.48
CA GLY A 226 1.69 -23.30 8.37
C GLY A 226 2.02 -21.82 8.10
N SER A 227 1.12 -21.07 7.47
CA SER A 227 1.30 -19.62 7.29
C SER A 227 0.98 -18.87 8.59
N ASP A 228 1.78 -17.85 8.91
CA ASP A 228 1.59 -16.96 10.06
C ASP A 228 0.72 -15.75 9.72
N VAL A 229 0.72 -15.37 8.45
CA VAL A 229 -0.03 -14.22 7.93
C VAL A 229 -0.70 -14.62 6.62
N VAL A 230 -2.00 -14.35 6.51
CA VAL A 230 -2.79 -14.56 5.30
C VAL A 230 -3.33 -13.23 4.82
N VAL A 231 -2.84 -12.76 3.65
CA VAL A 231 -3.28 -11.52 3.02
C VAL A 231 -4.17 -11.86 1.84
N MET A 232 -5.47 -11.57 1.97
CA MET A 232 -6.43 -11.80 0.90
C MET A 232 -6.46 -10.59 -0.05
N LEU A 233 -6.41 -10.84 -1.34
CA LEU A 233 -6.49 -9.81 -2.38
C LEU A 233 -7.87 -9.80 -3.02
N ARG A 234 -8.41 -8.61 -3.22
CA ARG A 234 -9.63 -8.40 -3.97
C ARG A 234 -9.45 -8.80 -5.45
N LEU A 235 -10.44 -9.47 -6.04
CA LEU A 235 -10.52 -9.60 -7.49
C LEU A 235 -10.72 -8.22 -8.14
N GLN A 236 -9.83 -7.85 -9.05
CA GLN A 236 -9.85 -6.54 -9.70
C GLN A 236 -10.50 -6.62 -11.08
N ASN A 237 -11.79 -6.95 -11.11
CA ASN A 237 -12.56 -7.14 -12.36
C ASN A 237 -12.46 -5.93 -13.30
N GLU A 238 -12.37 -4.72 -12.73
CA GLU A 238 -12.19 -3.47 -13.47
C GLU A 238 -10.85 -3.34 -14.20
N ARG A 239 -9.89 -4.21 -13.89
CA ARG A 239 -8.55 -4.25 -14.52
C ARG A 239 -8.30 -5.49 -15.36
N MET A 240 -9.24 -6.43 -15.36
CA MET A 240 -9.14 -7.65 -16.15
C MET A 240 -9.53 -7.35 -17.60
N ASN A 241 -8.65 -7.75 -18.52
CA ASN A 241 -8.96 -7.76 -19.96
C ASN A 241 -9.24 -9.20 -20.37
N GLY A 242 -10.51 -9.53 -20.63
CA GLY A 242 -10.95 -10.86 -21.04
C GLY A 242 -11.28 -11.81 -19.88
N PRO A 243 -11.71 -13.04 -20.19
CA PRO A 243 -12.16 -14.03 -19.22
C PRO A 243 -10.98 -14.74 -18.55
N LEU A 244 -10.42 -14.14 -17.49
CA LEU A 244 -9.32 -14.71 -16.71
C LEU A 244 -9.80 -15.72 -15.66
N LEU A 245 -11.10 -15.71 -15.35
CA LEU A 245 -11.75 -16.60 -14.37
C LEU A 245 -13.06 -17.13 -14.94
N PRO A 246 -13.44 -18.38 -14.63
CA PRO A 246 -14.73 -18.95 -15.04
C PRO A 246 -15.91 -18.22 -14.40
N SER A 247 -15.85 -17.99 -13.08
CA SER A 247 -16.86 -17.25 -12.30
C SER A 247 -16.33 -16.85 -10.92
N ALA A 248 -17.01 -15.92 -10.25
CA ALA A 248 -16.73 -15.55 -8.85
C ALA A 248 -16.99 -16.74 -7.89
N GLN A 249 -17.98 -17.58 -8.19
CA GLN A 249 -18.31 -18.78 -7.39
C GLN A 249 -17.19 -19.82 -7.48
N GLU A 250 -16.68 -20.07 -8.70
CA GLU A 250 -15.54 -20.99 -8.91
C GLU A 250 -14.29 -20.47 -8.19
N PHE A 251 -14.05 -19.15 -8.26
CA PHE A 251 -12.96 -18.54 -7.52
C PHE A 251 -13.14 -18.71 -6.01
N PHE A 252 -14.32 -18.44 -5.45
CA PHE A 252 -14.59 -18.61 -4.02
C PHE A 252 -14.37 -20.05 -3.58
N LYS A 253 -14.89 -21.02 -4.33
CA LYS A 253 -14.73 -22.45 -4.04
C LYS A 253 -13.25 -22.84 -3.90
N ASN A 254 -12.41 -22.38 -4.80
CA ASN A 254 -10.99 -22.76 -4.84
C ASN A 254 -10.10 -21.85 -4.00
N TYR A 255 -10.31 -20.52 -4.01
CA TYR A 255 -9.42 -19.51 -3.43
C TYR A 255 -10.09 -18.58 -2.41
N GLY A 256 -11.40 -18.67 -2.19
CA GLY A 256 -12.05 -17.93 -1.11
C GLY A 256 -11.62 -18.46 0.26
N LEU A 257 -11.25 -17.57 1.18
CA LEU A 257 -10.82 -17.93 2.53
C LEU A 257 -12.03 -18.21 3.41
N THR A 258 -12.24 -19.48 3.74
CA THR A 258 -13.24 -19.99 4.69
C THR A 258 -12.56 -20.39 6.00
N ALA A 259 -13.34 -20.60 7.07
CA ALA A 259 -12.82 -21.07 8.35
C ALA A 259 -12.07 -22.40 8.23
N GLU A 260 -12.57 -23.33 7.39
CA GLU A 260 -11.92 -24.61 7.11
C GLU A 260 -10.54 -24.45 6.48
N LYS A 261 -10.42 -23.52 5.50
CA LYS A 261 -9.13 -23.25 4.84
C LYS A 261 -8.18 -22.49 5.77
N LEU A 262 -8.69 -21.55 6.57
CA LEU A 262 -7.87 -20.81 7.54
C LEU A 262 -7.29 -21.75 8.60
N ALA A 263 -7.98 -22.80 8.98
CA ALA A 263 -7.49 -23.81 9.94
C ALA A 263 -6.23 -24.57 9.47
N LEU A 264 -5.83 -24.43 8.20
CA LEU A 264 -4.56 -24.96 7.67
C LEU A 264 -3.36 -24.07 7.97
N ALA A 265 -3.59 -22.79 8.25
CA ALA A 265 -2.58 -21.86 8.71
C ALA A 265 -2.22 -22.12 10.17
N ASN A 266 -1.23 -21.42 10.71
CA ASN A 266 -0.87 -21.53 12.12
C ASN A 266 -2.03 -21.06 13.01
N PRO A 267 -2.20 -21.65 14.22
CA PRO A 267 -3.34 -21.32 15.11
C PRO A 267 -3.43 -19.84 15.50
N ASP A 268 -2.30 -19.13 15.48
CA ASP A 268 -2.19 -17.70 15.78
C ASP A 268 -2.08 -16.83 14.51
N ALA A 269 -2.37 -17.41 13.34
CA ALA A 269 -2.31 -16.68 12.06
C ALA A 269 -3.23 -15.46 12.06
N ILE A 270 -2.78 -14.37 11.46
CA ILE A 270 -3.62 -13.17 11.25
C ILE A 270 -4.11 -13.10 9.81
N VAL A 271 -5.33 -12.59 9.65
CA VAL A 271 -5.98 -12.39 8.35
C VAL A 271 -6.04 -10.90 8.04
N MET A 272 -5.51 -10.52 6.88
CA MET A 272 -5.41 -9.15 6.38
C MET A 272 -6.10 -8.99 5.03
N HIS A 273 -6.54 -7.78 4.74
CA HIS A 273 -7.13 -7.42 3.44
C HIS A 273 -6.95 -5.92 3.15
N PRO A 274 -6.40 -5.50 1.99
CA PRO A 274 -6.19 -4.08 1.70
C PRO A 274 -7.50 -3.31 1.46
N GLY A 275 -8.62 -4.04 1.30
CA GLY A 275 -9.95 -3.51 1.03
C GLY A 275 -10.12 -2.80 -0.35
N PRO A 276 -11.39 -2.60 -0.78
CA PRO A 276 -12.62 -3.11 -0.19
C PRO A 276 -12.71 -4.63 -0.32
N MET A 277 -13.40 -5.29 0.62
CA MET A 277 -13.65 -6.74 0.56
C MET A 277 -14.89 -7.04 -0.29
N ASN A 278 -14.83 -8.11 -1.07
CA ASN A 278 -15.99 -8.73 -1.69
C ASN A 278 -16.30 -10.02 -0.91
N ARG A 279 -17.20 -9.90 0.07
CA ARG A 279 -17.63 -11.04 0.90
C ARG A 279 -18.29 -12.12 0.04
N GLY A 280 -17.92 -13.38 0.26
CA GLY A 280 -18.38 -14.50 -0.59
C GLY A 280 -17.65 -14.61 -1.93
N VAL A 281 -16.59 -13.84 -2.15
CA VAL A 281 -15.72 -13.93 -3.35
C VAL A 281 -14.29 -14.29 -2.96
N GLU A 282 -13.55 -13.42 -2.29
CA GLU A 282 -12.20 -13.74 -1.82
C GLU A 282 -12.15 -14.12 -0.33
N ILE A 283 -13.14 -13.72 0.45
CA ILE A 283 -13.19 -14.00 1.90
C ILE A 283 -14.62 -14.22 2.36
N ASP A 284 -14.82 -15.19 3.25
CA ASP A 284 -16.11 -15.42 3.88
C ASP A 284 -16.34 -14.47 5.07
N SER A 285 -17.60 -14.12 5.35
CA SER A 285 -17.96 -13.18 6.41
C SER A 285 -17.51 -13.63 7.81
N PRO A 286 -17.70 -14.90 8.21
CA PRO A 286 -17.21 -15.38 9.51
C PRO A 286 -15.70 -15.25 9.70
N VAL A 287 -14.92 -15.31 8.61
CA VAL A 287 -13.46 -15.11 8.66
C VAL A 287 -13.12 -13.64 8.71
N ALA A 288 -13.78 -12.82 7.88
CA ALA A 288 -13.56 -11.37 7.82
C ALA A 288 -13.86 -10.66 9.16
N ASP A 289 -14.84 -11.17 9.90
CA ASP A 289 -15.30 -10.62 11.20
C ASP A 289 -14.82 -11.47 12.39
N GLY A 290 -14.07 -12.53 12.12
CA GLY A 290 -13.59 -13.48 13.12
C GLY A 290 -12.36 -13.00 13.92
N PRO A 291 -11.92 -13.77 14.93
CA PRO A 291 -10.86 -13.37 15.85
C PRO A 291 -9.48 -13.25 15.21
N HIS A 292 -9.25 -13.88 14.08
CA HIS A 292 -8.00 -13.80 13.34
C HIS A 292 -7.90 -12.54 12.46
N SER A 293 -9.04 -11.85 12.23
CA SER A 293 -9.12 -10.70 11.36
C SER A 293 -8.52 -9.45 11.99
N VAL A 294 -7.52 -8.88 11.35
CA VAL A 294 -6.92 -7.59 11.73
C VAL A 294 -7.19 -6.50 10.68
N ILE A 295 -8.24 -6.69 9.87
CA ILE A 295 -8.57 -5.83 8.72
C ILE A 295 -8.95 -4.41 9.17
N LEU A 296 -9.73 -4.24 10.23
CA LEU A 296 -10.09 -2.91 10.73
C LEU A 296 -8.93 -2.22 11.46
N PRO A 297 -8.17 -2.89 12.35
CA PRO A 297 -6.91 -2.34 12.86
C PRO A 297 -5.93 -1.88 11.77
N GLN A 298 -5.79 -2.67 10.68
CA GLN A 298 -4.98 -2.32 9.51
C GLN A 298 -5.39 -0.95 8.93
N VAL A 299 -6.69 -0.63 8.83
CA VAL A 299 -7.16 0.68 8.38
C VAL A 299 -6.71 1.80 9.32
N THR A 300 -6.80 1.57 10.63
CA THR A 300 -6.37 2.54 11.67
C THR A 300 -4.87 2.83 11.58
N PHE A 301 -4.05 1.79 11.49
CA PHE A 301 -2.60 1.92 11.34
C PHE A 301 -2.19 2.66 10.07
N GLY A 302 -3.02 2.59 9.03
CA GLY A 302 -2.79 3.31 7.80
C GLY A 302 -2.70 4.84 7.97
N ILE A 303 -3.33 5.42 8.98
CA ILE A 303 -3.20 6.85 9.28
C ILE A 303 -1.82 7.13 9.88
N ALA A 304 -1.39 6.35 10.87
CA ALA A 304 -0.09 6.49 11.52
C ALA A 304 1.08 6.32 10.53
N VAL A 305 0.99 5.33 9.63
CA VAL A 305 2.01 5.11 8.58
C VAL A 305 2.08 6.29 7.61
N ARG A 306 0.94 6.87 7.20
CA ARG A 306 0.94 8.06 6.33
C ARG A 306 1.47 9.30 7.04
N MET A 307 1.20 9.46 8.34
CA MET A 307 1.82 10.50 9.16
C MET A 307 3.34 10.32 9.19
N ALA A 308 3.83 9.09 9.41
CA ALA A 308 5.26 8.79 9.42
C ALA A 308 5.92 9.15 8.08
N VAL A 309 5.36 8.70 6.97
CA VAL A 309 5.91 9.00 5.63
C VAL A 309 5.96 10.51 5.40
N MET A 310 4.86 11.22 5.65
CA MET A 310 4.80 12.68 5.45
C MET A 310 5.80 13.42 6.33
N SER A 311 5.92 13.02 7.61
CA SER A 311 6.85 13.67 8.54
C SER A 311 8.32 13.40 8.19
N ILE A 312 8.65 12.24 7.61
CA ILE A 312 10.01 11.93 7.18
C ILE A 312 10.38 12.69 5.90
N VAL A 313 9.49 12.80 4.92
CA VAL A 313 9.81 13.45 3.65
C VAL A 313 9.76 14.97 3.73
N ALA A 314 8.92 15.56 4.58
CA ALA A 314 8.66 17.00 4.60
C ALA A 314 8.56 17.63 5.99
N GLY A 315 8.64 16.87 7.06
CA GLY A 315 8.72 17.38 8.43
C GLY A 315 10.16 17.74 8.78
N ASN A 316 10.36 18.89 9.38
CA ASN A 316 11.63 19.29 9.95
C ASN A 316 11.65 19.00 11.44
#